data_f4490f0a3fd90d9b13d7c1857fa53aea
#
_entry.id   f4490f0a3fd90d9b13d7c1857fa53aea
#
_cell.length_a   1.000
_cell.length_b   1.000
_cell.length_c   1.000
_cell.angle_alpha   90.00
_cell.angle_beta   90.00
_cell.angle_gamma   90.00
#
_symmetry.space_group_name_H-M   'P 1'
#
loop_
_entity.id
_entity.type
_entity.pdbx_description
1 polymer ?
#
loop_
_entity_poly.entity_id
_entity_poly.type
_entity_poly.pdbx_seq_one_letter_code
_entity_poly.pdbx_strand_id
1 'polypeptide(L)'
;MLSSGKAMRMKSDRRQTMNRSKIEWCDHTWNPITGCLHNCRYCYARGMARRFCGDIRLNKLAKDDYKVCESALGEILYVLDEPMTNETGNAIVYPFGFEPTFHRYRLDYPTKLKMGNNIFVGAMADIWGEWVPKEWINEILDVCRKNPIHNYLFLTKNPKRYRDICVPIHTENMWYGTTITCEADIGNWNYLPAVGKRFISVEPLLEHIEARNNVIFDWIDWIIIGAETGKSKEKVTPHRQWIMEIVEEADRNNVPVFMKDSLIPIVGDKNMRRDYPQGLKVQKISEKMHNKLYDICYRCGREMKKSDMIALLARSVRGEQPKQYGFMCNNCFREHCKEYGIEIPKLKKMEDNINE
;
A
#
# COMPACT_ATOMS: atom_id res chain seq x y z
N MET A 1 27.53 48.54 4.02
CA MET A 1 27.50 47.12 4.29
C MET A 1 26.08 46.64 4.05
N LEU A 2 25.84 46.08 2.86
CA LEU A 2 24.54 45.62 2.41
C LEU A 2 24.50 44.11 2.50
N SER A 3 23.67 43.58 3.40
CA SER A 3 23.46 42.12 3.54
C SER A 3 22.58 41.67 2.36
N SER A 4 23.16 40.86 1.50
CA SER A 4 22.44 40.20 0.41
C SER A 4 21.57 39.07 0.97
N GLY A 5 20.28 39.34 1.19
CA GLY A 5 19.28 38.32 1.40
C GLY A 5 19.13 37.45 0.16
N LYS A 6 19.65 36.22 0.20
CA LYS A 6 19.33 35.20 -0.81
C LYS A 6 17.84 34.88 -0.72
N ALA A 7 17.07 35.39 -1.67
CA ALA A 7 15.70 34.94 -1.91
C ALA A 7 15.71 33.43 -2.21
N MET A 8 15.26 32.64 -1.26
CA MET A 8 15.09 31.21 -1.40
C MET A 8 13.96 30.98 -2.41
N ARG A 9 14.32 30.65 -3.64
CA ARG A 9 13.41 30.31 -4.72
C ARG A 9 12.68 29.03 -4.31
N MET A 10 11.44 29.14 -3.83
CA MET A 10 10.56 28.00 -3.60
C MET A 10 10.44 27.24 -4.92
N LYS A 11 11.20 26.15 -5.06
CA LYS A 11 11.01 25.20 -6.16
C LYS A 11 9.67 24.53 -5.96
N SER A 12 8.89 24.55 -7.03
CA SER A 12 7.56 23.94 -7.14
C SER A 12 7.50 22.61 -6.40
N ASP A 13 6.52 22.53 -5.51
CA ASP A 13 6.06 21.33 -4.82
C ASP A 13 5.77 20.22 -5.86
N ARG A 14 6.78 19.44 -6.24
CA ARG A 14 6.55 18.15 -6.90
C ARG A 14 5.92 17.28 -5.82
N ARG A 15 4.60 17.30 -5.75
CA ARG A 15 3.78 16.51 -4.84
C ARG A 15 4.32 15.08 -4.83
N GLN A 16 5.05 14.74 -3.78
CA GLN A 16 5.49 13.38 -3.56
C GLN A 16 4.22 12.57 -3.31
N THR A 17 3.85 11.78 -4.31
CA THR A 17 2.71 10.88 -4.26
C THR A 17 3.21 9.45 -4.08
N MET A 18 2.36 8.60 -3.54
CA MET A 18 2.63 7.17 -3.48
C MET A 18 2.80 6.59 -4.88
N ASN A 19 3.87 5.83 -5.10
CA ASN A 19 4.09 5.14 -6.36
C ASN A 19 3.20 3.90 -6.47
N ARG A 20 2.72 3.58 -7.68
CA ARG A 20 2.11 2.29 -7.97
C ARG A 20 3.09 1.17 -7.64
N SER A 21 2.58 0.11 -7.04
CA SER A 21 3.38 -1.04 -6.67
C SER A 21 3.70 -1.93 -7.86
N LYS A 22 4.89 -2.56 -7.83
CA LYS A 22 5.20 -3.71 -8.68
C LYS A 22 4.90 -5.04 -7.98
N ILE A 23 4.47 -5.00 -6.74
CA ILE A 23 4.00 -6.18 -6.00
C ILE A 23 2.62 -6.54 -6.54
N GLU A 24 2.45 -7.77 -6.99
CA GLU A 24 1.33 -8.18 -7.83
C GLU A 24 -0.03 -8.14 -7.11
N TRP A 25 -0.03 -8.23 -5.79
CA TRP A 25 -1.23 -8.33 -4.97
C TRP A 25 -1.69 -7.01 -4.30
N CYS A 26 -1.00 -5.89 -4.55
CA CYS A 26 -1.41 -4.57 -4.05
C CYS A 26 -1.27 -3.49 -5.13
N ASP A 27 -2.00 -2.38 -4.96
CA ASP A 27 -1.96 -1.27 -5.92
C ASP A 27 -0.81 -0.31 -5.62
N HIS A 28 -0.59 -0.04 -4.33
CA HIS A 28 0.43 0.88 -3.84
C HIS A 28 1.22 0.28 -2.68
N THR A 29 2.46 0.75 -2.52
CA THR A 29 3.22 0.55 -1.28
C THR A 29 3.35 1.87 -0.55
N TRP A 30 3.08 1.86 0.74
CA TRP A 30 3.27 2.99 1.63
C TRP A 30 4.33 2.66 2.69
N ASN A 31 5.41 3.42 2.68
CA ASN A 31 6.58 3.19 3.53
C ASN A 31 6.83 4.39 4.46
N PRO A 32 5.99 4.61 5.47
CA PRO A 32 6.24 5.62 6.49
C PRO A 32 7.46 5.26 7.35
N ILE A 33 7.75 3.97 7.49
CA ILE A 33 8.99 3.47 8.07
C ILE A 33 9.78 2.74 6.99
N THR A 34 11.11 2.92 7.00
CA THR A 34 12.06 2.14 6.20
C THR A 34 13.14 1.57 7.10
N GLY A 35 13.79 0.49 6.66
CA GLY A 35 14.80 -0.20 7.46
C GLY A 35 14.21 -1.24 8.41
N CYS A 36 14.99 -2.31 8.67
CA CYS A 36 14.51 -3.48 9.37
C CYS A 36 15.67 -4.26 9.99
N LEU A 37 15.51 -4.78 11.21
CA LEU A 37 16.54 -5.50 11.96
C LEU A 37 16.41 -7.03 11.91
N HIS A 38 15.41 -7.61 11.24
CA HIS A 38 15.25 -9.07 11.12
C HIS A 38 16.42 -9.78 10.41
N ASN A 39 17.22 -9.07 9.63
CA ASN A 39 18.39 -9.60 8.94
C ASN A 39 18.14 -10.83 8.02
N CYS A 40 16.96 -10.89 7.37
CA CYS A 40 16.63 -11.97 6.45
C CYS A 40 17.62 -12.06 5.29
N ARG A 41 18.15 -13.27 4.99
CA ARG A 41 19.12 -13.51 3.91
C ARG A 41 18.59 -13.17 2.50
N TYR A 42 17.29 -13.31 2.30
CA TYR A 42 16.58 -13.08 1.04
C TYR A 42 15.99 -11.66 0.90
N CYS A 43 16.33 -10.73 1.80
CA CYS A 43 15.70 -9.41 1.86
C CYS A 43 16.07 -8.52 0.65
N TYR A 44 15.11 -8.33 -0.26
CA TYR A 44 15.26 -7.42 -1.41
C TYR A 44 15.35 -5.95 -0.98
N ALA A 45 14.66 -5.57 0.10
CA ALA A 45 14.56 -4.19 0.57
C ALA A 45 15.93 -3.64 1.02
N ARG A 46 16.77 -4.49 1.64
CA ARG A 46 18.14 -4.13 2.02
C ARG A 46 18.99 -3.76 0.80
N GLY A 47 18.88 -4.51 -0.29
CA GLY A 47 19.58 -4.24 -1.55
C GLY A 47 19.10 -2.94 -2.19
N MET A 48 17.81 -2.67 -2.17
CA MET A 48 17.23 -1.43 -2.67
C MET A 48 17.67 -0.22 -1.83
N ALA A 49 17.61 -0.32 -0.50
CA ALA A 49 18.03 0.75 0.38
C ALA A 49 19.49 1.14 0.14
N ARG A 50 20.40 0.16 0.01
CA ARG A 50 21.82 0.41 -0.32
C ARG A 50 22.02 1.15 -1.65
N ARG A 51 21.18 0.89 -2.65
CA ARG A 51 21.28 1.52 -3.97
C ARG A 51 20.85 2.99 -3.97
N PHE A 52 19.93 3.36 -3.09
CA PHE A 52 19.29 4.68 -3.12
C PHE A 52 19.50 5.49 -1.82
N CYS A 53 20.54 5.17 -1.03
CA CYS A 53 20.84 5.86 0.23
C CYS A 53 21.71 7.12 0.06
N GLY A 54 22.35 7.33 -1.09
CA GLY A 54 23.38 8.35 -1.21
C GLY A 54 24.60 8.01 -0.36
N ASP A 55 25.33 9.04 0.13
CA ASP A 55 26.42 8.85 1.08
C ASP A 55 25.88 8.95 2.52
N ILE A 56 25.73 7.80 3.17
CA ILE A 56 25.18 7.71 4.54
C ILE A 56 26.01 8.50 5.55
N ARG A 57 27.34 8.60 5.33
CA ARG A 57 28.22 9.35 6.25
C ARG A 57 27.91 10.83 6.18
N LEU A 58 27.76 11.38 4.98
CA LEU A 58 27.38 12.77 4.78
C LEU A 58 25.97 13.03 5.32
N ASN A 59 25.04 12.13 5.06
CA ASN A 59 23.66 12.24 5.57
C ASN A 59 23.64 12.30 7.11
N LYS A 60 24.48 11.50 7.80
CA LYS A 60 24.58 11.50 9.27
C LYS A 60 25.28 12.76 9.84
N LEU A 61 26.01 13.52 9.03
CA LEU A 61 26.59 14.81 9.46
C LEU A 61 25.57 15.94 9.47
N ALA A 62 24.49 15.84 8.71
CA ALA A 62 23.41 16.84 8.65
C ALA A 62 22.45 16.69 9.85
N LYS A 63 22.95 16.85 11.06
CA LYS A 63 22.25 16.57 12.33
C LYS A 63 20.98 17.41 12.55
N ASP A 64 20.89 18.55 11.91
CA ASP A 64 19.71 19.45 12.01
C ASP A 64 18.54 18.96 11.16
N ASP A 65 18.78 18.04 10.21
CA ASP A 65 17.77 17.56 9.27
C ASP A 65 16.99 16.34 9.80
N TYR A 66 17.38 15.78 10.95
CA TYR A 66 16.74 14.60 11.53
C TYR A 66 16.82 14.55 13.04
N LYS A 67 15.94 13.74 13.64
CA LYS A 67 15.98 13.43 15.06
C LYS A 67 16.45 12.00 15.27
N VAL A 68 17.12 11.76 16.37
CA VAL A 68 17.55 10.44 16.82
C VAL A 68 16.74 10.08 18.06
N CYS A 69 16.23 8.86 18.11
CA CYS A 69 15.68 8.27 19.32
C CYS A 69 16.22 6.85 19.49
N GLU A 70 16.08 6.34 20.70
CA GLU A 70 16.48 4.98 21.04
C GLU A 70 15.23 4.11 21.24
N SER A 71 15.27 2.89 20.71
CA SER A 71 14.20 1.93 20.94
C SER A 71 14.26 1.37 22.37
N ALA A 72 13.20 0.69 22.79
CA ALA A 72 13.18 -0.05 24.05
C ALA A 72 14.28 -1.14 24.14
N LEU A 73 14.89 -1.50 23.02
CA LEU A 73 15.97 -2.50 22.91
C LEU A 73 17.37 -1.85 22.82
N GLY A 74 17.49 -0.52 22.97
CA GLY A 74 18.75 0.20 22.82
C GLY A 74 19.19 0.45 21.37
N GLU A 75 18.32 0.20 20.38
CA GLU A 75 18.63 0.42 18.96
C GLU A 75 18.46 1.89 18.57
N ILE A 76 19.37 2.39 17.74
CA ILE A 76 19.31 3.76 17.23
C ILE A 76 18.27 3.83 16.10
N LEU A 77 17.35 4.77 16.23
CA LEU A 77 16.28 5.02 15.26
C LEU A 77 16.33 6.47 14.79
N TYR A 78 15.94 6.71 13.55
CA TYR A 78 15.93 8.03 12.94
C TYR A 78 14.52 8.51 12.67
N VAL A 79 14.26 9.81 12.81
CA VAL A 79 12.98 10.45 12.49
C VAL A 79 13.23 11.62 11.56
N LEU A 80 12.48 11.64 10.45
CA LEU A 80 12.50 12.70 9.47
C LEU A 80 11.11 13.35 9.41
N ASP A 81 11.03 14.59 9.84
CA ASP A 81 9.80 15.40 9.70
C ASP A 81 9.69 15.98 8.27
N GLU A 82 10.84 16.20 7.60
CA GLU A 82 10.95 16.64 6.21
C GLU A 82 11.89 15.69 5.43
N PRO A 83 11.78 15.63 4.09
CA PRO A 83 12.68 14.79 3.30
C PRO A 83 14.10 15.38 3.26
N MET A 84 15.09 14.58 3.56
CA MET A 84 16.49 14.94 3.28
C MET A 84 16.72 15.01 1.79
N THR A 85 17.49 15.98 1.32
CA THR A 85 17.79 16.21 -0.09
C THR A 85 19.29 16.15 -0.38
N ASN A 86 19.64 15.67 -1.56
CA ASN A 86 21.00 15.74 -2.07
C ASN A 86 21.35 17.15 -2.57
N GLU A 87 22.59 17.35 -3.01
CA GLU A 87 23.11 18.63 -3.53
C GLU A 87 22.28 19.19 -4.72
N THR A 88 21.63 18.33 -5.48
CA THR A 88 20.76 18.73 -6.60
C THR A 88 19.32 19.01 -6.18
N GLY A 89 19.00 18.92 -4.87
CA GLY A 89 17.68 19.16 -4.32
C GLY A 89 16.68 18.01 -4.53
N ASN A 90 17.15 16.82 -4.92
CA ASN A 90 16.30 15.64 -4.99
C ASN A 90 16.24 14.91 -3.64
N ALA A 91 15.06 14.43 -3.26
CA ALA A 91 14.89 13.69 -2.03
C ALA A 91 15.71 12.38 -2.02
N ILE A 92 16.43 12.14 -0.92
CA ILE A 92 17.14 10.89 -0.66
C ILE A 92 16.13 9.90 -0.04
N VAL A 93 15.88 8.81 -0.75
CA VAL A 93 14.77 7.89 -0.38
C VAL A 93 15.08 7.11 0.91
N TYR A 94 16.34 6.72 1.11
CA TYR A 94 16.81 5.92 2.25
C TYR A 94 18.09 6.55 2.86
N PRO A 95 18.02 7.74 3.49
CA PRO A 95 19.21 8.50 3.87
C PRO A 95 20.12 7.78 4.88
N PHE A 96 19.58 6.88 5.67
CA PHE A 96 20.33 6.07 6.62
C PHE A 96 20.47 4.60 6.18
N GLY A 97 20.34 4.35 4.85
CA GLY A 97 20.42 3.01 4.29
C GLY A 97 19.27 2.12 4.77
N PHE A 98 19.60 1.03 5.46
CA PHE A 98 18.60 0.08 5.98
C PHE A 98 18.43 0.16 7.52
N GLU A 99 18.91 1.26 8.13
CA GLU A 99 18.67 1.55 9.54
C GLU A 99 17.22 2.03 9.73
N PRO A 100 16.52 1.62 10.80
CA PRO A 100 15.11 1.97 11.01
C PRO A 100 14.90 3.48 11.05
N THR A 101 14.08 3.97 10.13
CA THR A 101 13.85 5.40 9.92
C THR A 101 12.37 5.67 9.77
N PHE A 102 11.81 6.56 10.58
CA PHE A 102 10.45 7.05 10.47
C PHE A 102 10.40 8.32 9.62
N HIS A 103 9.79 8.22 8.45
CA HIS A 103 9.56 9.33 7.53
C HIS A 103 8.19 9.95 7.83
N ARG A 104 8.09 10.77 8.88
CA ARG A 104 6.82 11.34 9.34
C ARG A 104 6.12 12.15 8.24
N TYR A 105 6.88 12.82 7.38
CA TYR A 105 6.37 13.54 6.22
C TYR A 105 5.62 12.66 5.19
N ARG A 106 5.75 11.31 5.27
CA ARG A 106 5.02 10.38 4.40
C ARG A 106 3.67 9.95 4.97
N LEU A 107 3.31 10.39 6.17
CA LEU A 107 2.05 9.99 6.81
C LEU A 107 0.83 10.46 6.03
N ASP A 108 0.92 11.59 5.33
CA ASP A 108 -0.19 12.14 4.55
C ASP A 108 -0.36 11.50 3.15
N TYR A 109 0.51 10.57 2.74
CA TYR A 109 0.48 9.99 1.39
C TYR A 109 -0.84 9.27 1.05
N PRO A 110 -1.46 8.47 1.93
CA PRO A 110 -2.75 7.86 1.63
C PRO A 110 -3.86 8.89 1.35
N THR A 111 -3.82 10.05 2.01
CA THR A 111 -4.83 11.11 1.83
C THR A 111 -4.81 11.72 0.43
N LYS A 112 -3.70 11.58 -0.29
CA LYS A 112 -3.51 12.10 -1.65
C LYS A 112 -4.08 11.19 -2.73
N LEU A 113 -4.40 9.93 -2.39
CA LEU A 113 -5.04 8.99 -3.29
C LEU A 113 -6.55 9.20 -3.26
N LYS A 114 -7.15 9.39 -4.44
CA LYS A 114 -8.56 9.78 -4.58
C LYS A 114 -9.52 8.60 -4.65
N MET A 115 -9.01 7.41 -4.95
CA MET A 115 -9.81 6.17 -5.10
C MET A 115 -9.43 5.15 -4.05
N GLY A 116 -10.34 4.21 -3.78
CA GLY A 116 -10.04 3.03 -2.97
C GLY A 116 -8.93 2.20 -3.60
N ASN A 117 -7.90 1.87 -2.83
CA ASN A 117 -6.74 1.09 -3.24
C ASN A 117 -6.37 0.07 -2.18
N ASN A 118 -5.75 -1.02 -2.61
CA ASN A 118 -5.07 -1.95 -1.71
C ASN A 118 -3.63 -1.46 -1.49
N ILE A 119 -3.35 -1.00 -0.28
CA ILE A 119 -2.08 -0.38 0.10
C ILE A 119 -1.31 -1.34 0.99
N PHE A 120 -0.15 -1.82 0.51
CA PHE A 120 0.78 -2.57 1.35
C PHE A 120 1.61 -1.60 2.20
N VAL A 121 1.47 -1.70 3.52
CA VAL A 121 2.13 -0.81 4.49
C VAL A 121 3.43 -1.44 4.97
N GLY A 122 4.55 -0.75 4.75
CA GLY A 122 5.85 -1.21 5.23
C GLY A 122 6.57 -2.21 4.31
N ALA A 123 6.41 -2.11 2.97
CA ALA A 123 7.15 -2.97 2.03
C ALA A 123 8.69 -2.86 2.17
N MET A 124 9.19 -1.78 2.77
CA MET A 124 10.62 -1.51 2.98
C MET A 124 11.04 -1.57 4.46
N ALA A 125 10.17 -2.10 5.34
CA ALA A 125 10.39 -2.30 6.76
C ALA A 125 9.51 -3.43 7.28
N ASP A 126 9.74 -3.85 8.51
CA ASP A 126 8.71 -4.49 9.32
C ASP A 126 8.23 -3.47 10.35
N ILE A 127 7.05 -2.87 10.13
CA ILE A 127 6.53 -1.82 11.02
C ILE A 127 6.11 -2.37 12.39
N TRP A 128 5.97 -3.69 12.51
CA TRP A 128 5.67 -4.39 13.75
C TRP A 128 6.92 -5.00 14.39
N GLY A 129 8.10 -4.65 13.88
CA GLY A 129 9.36 -5.04 14.48
C GLY A 129 9.44 -4.60 15.95
N GLU A 130 10.08 -5.39 16.79
CA GLU A 130 10.15 -5.13 18.24
C GLU A 130 10.84 -3.79 18.56
N TRP A 131 11.78 -3.38 17.70
CA TRP A 131 12.50 -2.10 17.80
C TRP A 131 11.65 -0.87 17.46
N VAL A 132 10.48 -1.04 16.81
CA VAL A 132 9.64 0.08 16.37
C VAL A 132 8.83 0.63 17.55
N PRO A 133 8.91 1.95 17.88
CA PRO A 133 8.10 2.54 18.93
C PRO A 133 6.60 2.40 18.69
N LYS A 134 5.82 2.15 19.74
CA LYS A 134 4.36 2.03 19.66
C LYS A 134 3.71 3.30 19.11
N GLU A 135 4.27 4.44 19.43
CA GLU A 135 3.82 5.75 19.01
C GLU A 135 3.83 5.89 17.50
N TRP A 136 4.89 5.40 16.82
CA TRP A 136 4.97 5.41 15.36
C TRP A 136 3.89 4.54 14.70
N ILE A 137 3.66 3.37 15.28
CA ILE A 137 2.61 2.45 14.79
C ILE A 137 1.24 3.10 14.97
N ASN A 138 0.99 3.75 16.11
CA ASN A 138 -0.27 4.45 16.36
C ASN A 138 -0.49 5.61 15.39
N GLU A 139 0.54 6.41 15.08
CA GLU A 139 0.46 7.47 14.07
C GLU A 139 0.06 6.89 12.69
N ILE A 140 0.61 5.74 12.31
CA ILE A 140 0.30 5.04 11.05
C ILE A 140 -1.16 4.54 11.06
N LEU A 141 -1.58 3.87 12.15
CA LEU A 141 -2.96 3.37 12.29
C LEU A 141 -3.98 4.50 12.30
N ASP A 142 -3.65 5.66 12.87
CA ASP A 142 -4.51 6.85 12.85
C ASP A 142 -4.75 7.37 11.43
N VAL A 143 -3.72 7.37 10.60
CA VAL A 143 -3.87 7.72 9.18
C VAL A 143 -4.79 6.72 8.47
N CYS A 144 -4.62 5.43 8.72
CA CYS A 144 -5.47 4.39 8.13
C CYS A 144 -6.94 4.59 8.53
N ARG A 145 -7.21 4.87 9.82
CA ARG A 145 -8.57 5.17 10.32
C ARG A 145 -9.19 6.40 9.67
N LYS A 146 -8.40 7.45 9.46
CA LYS A 146 -8.85 8.71 8.83
C LYS A 146 -9.09 8.59 7.32
N ASN A 147 -8.61 7.51 6.68
CA ASN A 147 -8.74 7.29 5.24
C ASN A 147 -9.37 5.92 4.95
N PRO A 148 -10.62 5.66 5.35
CA PRO A 148 -11.26 4.36 5.31
C PRO A 148 -11.62 3.88 3.89
N ILE A 149 -11.42 4.70 2.86
CA ILE A 149 -11.67 4.32 1.45
C ILE A 149 -10.64 3.33 0.93
N HIS A 150 -9.49 3.18 1.59
CA HIS A 150 -8.41 2.27 1.20
C HIS A 150 -8.43 1.02 2.06
N ASN A 151 -7.94 -0.09 1.50
CA ASN A 151 -7.56 -1.26 2.27
C ASN A 151 -6.07 -1.17 2.62
N TYR A 152 -5.73 -1.44 3.88
CA TYR A 152 -4.36 -1.42 4.38
C TYR A 152 -3.93 -2.83 4.75
N LEU A 153 -2.88 -3.32 4.09
CA LEU A 153 -2.35 -4.66 4.32
C LEU A 153 -1.05 -4.54 5.11
N PHE A 154 -1.05 -5.10 6.30
CA PHE A 154 0.10 -5.15 7.21
C PHE A 154 0.68 -6.56 7.20
N LEU A 155 1.96 -6.69 6.97
CA LEU A 155 2.65 -7.98 6.98
C LEU A 155 3.87 -7.90 7.91
N THR A 156 4.02 -8.89 8.80
CA THR A 156 5.12 -8.92 9.76
C THR A 156 5.69 -10.31 9.94
N LYS A 157 6.95 -10.37 10.37
CA LYS A 157 7.61 -11.57 10.91
C LYS A 157 7.56 -11.63 12.44
N ASN A 158 7.02 -10.59 13.08
CA ASN A 158 6.81 -10.51 14.52
C ASN A 158 5.32 -10.32 14.87
N PRO A 159 4.44 -11.30 14.59
CA PRO A 159 3.00 -11.14 14.81
C PRO A 159 2.61 -11.02 16.29
N LYS A 160 3.48 -11.41 17.23
CA LYS A 160 3.28 -11.21 18.67
C LYS A 160 2.99 -9.75 19.00
N ARG A 161 3.60 -8.84 18.22
CA ARG A 161 3.45 -7.39 18.40
C ARG A 161 2.02 -6.87 18.20
N TYR A 162 1.17 -7.59 17.46
CA TYR A 162 -0.26 -7.26 17.34
C TYR A 162 -0.99 -7.27 18.68
N ARG A 163 -0.55 -8.10 19.65
CA ARG A 163 -1.14 -8.16 20.99
C ARG A 163 -0.71 -7.02 21.88
N ASP A 164 0.50 -6.48 21.66
CA ASP A 164 1.07 -5.38 22.47
C ASP A 164 0.46 -4.03 22.12
N ILE A 165 -0.14 -3.94 20.97
CA ILE A 165 -0.71 -2.72 20.42
C ILE A 165 -2.19 -2.97 20.22
N CYS A 166 -3.03 -2.09 20.80
CA CYS A 166 -4.47 -2.15 20.57
C CYS A 166 -4.77 -1.90 19.09
N VAL A 167 -4.76 -2.96 18.28
CA VAL A 167 -5.19 -2.86 16.89
C VAL A 167 -6.68 -2.50 16.87
N PRO A 168 -7.10 -1.60 15.96
CA PRO A 168 -8.48 -1.15 15.89
C PRO A 168 -9.45 -2.31 15.62
N ILE A 169 -10.45 -2.49 16.48
CA ILE A 169 -11.39 -3.63 16.45
C ILE A 169 -12.41 -3.53 15.30
N HIS A 170 -12.67 -2.33 14.79
CA HIS A 170 -13.77 -2.06 13.84
C HIS A 170 -13.30 -1.50 12.50
N THR A 171 -12.23 -2.02 11.96
CA THR A 171 -11.73 -1.56 10.66
C THR A 171 -11.75 -2.71 9.65
N GLU A 172 -12.86 -2.85 8.93
CA GLU A 172 -13.02 -3.84 7.85
C GLU A 172 -11.99 -3.68 6.72
N ASN A 173 -11.36 -2.51 6.66
CA ASN A 173 -10.35 -2.14 5.66
C ASN A 173 -8.90 -2.40 6.11
N MET A 174 -8.67 -2.96 7.30
CA MET A 174 -7.34 -3.33 7.77
C MET A 174 -7.15 -4.84 7.76
N TRP A 175 -6.09 -5.28 7.11
CA TRP A 175 -5.71 -6.67 6.92
C TRP A 175 -4.41 -6.93 7.66
N TYR A 176 -4.44 -7.86 8.58
CA TYR A 176 -3.29 -8.22 9.42
C TYR A 176 -2.72 -9.56 8.98
N GLY A 177 -1.46 -9.58 8.61
CA GLY A 177 -0.81 -10.77 8.09
C GLY A 177 0.49 -11.10 8.78
N THR A 178 0.86 -12.36 8.69
CA THR A 178 2.18 -12.83 9.09
C THR A 178 2.88 -13.60 7.98
N THR A 179 4.21 -13.56 7.99
CA THR A 179 5.04 -14.34 7.06
C THR A 179 5.29 -15.73 7.68
N ILE A 180 5.11 -16.77 6.86
CA ILE A 180 5.45 -18.16 7.17
C ILE A 180 6.38 -18.65 6.07
N THR A 181 7.63 -18.96 6.38
CA THR A 181 8.62 -19.38 5.38
C THR A 181 9.04 -20.85 5.52
N CYS A 182 8.75 -21.43 6.68
CA CYS A 182 9.14 -22.76 7.06
C CYS A 182 8.18 -23.31 8.14
N GLU A 183 8.29 -24.58 8.45
CA GLU A 183 7.44 -25.27 9.46
C GLU A 183 7.55 -24.61 10.84
N ALA A 184 8.73 -24.11 11.22
CA ALA A 184 8.94 -23.43 12.50
C ALA A 184 8.14 -22.12 12.66
N ASP A 185 7.77 -21.51 11.53
CA ASP A 185 6.98 -20.26 11.53
C ASP A 185 5.47 -20.50 11.68
N ILE A 186 5.02 -21.75 11.56
CA ILE A 186 3.58 -22.06 11.46
C ILE A 186 2.80 -21.54 12.66
N GLY A 187 3.36 -21.62 13.86
CA GLY A 187 2.72 -21.09 15.09
C GLY A 187 2.48 -19.58 15.09
N ASN A 188 3.04 -18.83 14.17
CA ASN A 188 2.91 -17.37 14.10
C ASN A 188 1.46 -16.89 13.85
N TRP A 189 0.63 -17.71 13.17
CA TRP A 189 -0.76 -17.36 12.91
C TRP A 189 -1.58 -17.16 14.21
N ASN A 190 -1.23 -17.85 15.29
CA ASN A 190 -1.91 -17.73 16.59
C ASN A 190 -1.84 -16.33 17.19
N TYR A 191 -0.94 -15.47 16.70
CA TYR A 191 -0.79 -14.09 17.17
C TYR A 191 -1.53 -13.09 16.30
N LEU A 192 -2.13 -13.51 15.18
CA LEU A 192 -2.97 -12.62 14.38
C LEU A 192 -4.17 -12.15 15.21
N PRO A 193 -4.63 -10.91 15.02
CA PRO A 193 -5.77 -10.39 15.77
C PRO A 193 -7.01 -11.26 15.59
N ALA A 194 -7.75 -11.50 16.67
CA ALA A 194 -9.00 -12.27 16.62
C ALA A 194 -10.13 -11.54 15.85
N VAL A 195 -9.95 -10.23 15.62
CA VAL A 195 -10.88 -9.35 14.93
C VAL A 195 -10.23 -8.74 13.69
N GLY A 196 -11.04 -8.43 12.68
CA GLY A 196 -10.54 -7.92 11.40
C GLY A 196 -10.22 -9.03 10.40
N LYS A 197 -9.57 -8.66 9.32
CA LYS A 197 -9.19 -9.55 8.23
C LYS A 197 -7.76 -10.04 8.41
N ARG A 198 -7.55 -11.33 8.14
CA ARG A 198 -6.27 -12.02 8.41
C ARG A 198 -5.74 -12.70 7.16
N PHE A 199 -4.45 -12.61 6.95
CA PHE A 199 -3.82 -13.32 5.85
C PHE A 199 -2.45 -13.88 6.23
N ILE A 200 -2.00 -14.87 5.50
CA ILE A 200 -0.62 -15.36 5.59
C ILE A 200 0.10 -15.14 4.27
N SER A 201 1.38 -14.84 4.35
CA SER A 201 2.28 -14.79 3.22
C SER A 201 3.31 -15.89 3.35
N VAL A 202 3.13 -16.94 2.55
CA VAL A 202 4.10 -18.04 2.41
C VAL A 202 5.13 -17.62 1.37
N GLU A 203 5.94 -16.63 1.73
CA GLU A 203 6.90 -15.99 0.83
C GLU A 203 8.16 -15.52 1.56
N PRO A 204 9.31 -16.05 1.15
CA PRO A 204 9.49 -17.20 0.26
C PRO A 204 9.16 -18.52 0.95
N LEU A 205 8.59 -19.47 0.20
CA LEU A 205 8.44 -20.86 0.66
C LEU A 205 9.81 -21.55 0.60
N LEU A 206 10.43 -21.77 1.77
CA LEU A 206 11.81 -22.24 1.87
C LEU A 206 11.93 -23.73 2.13
N GLU A 207 10.89 -24.33 2.72
CA GLU A 207 10.83 -25.77 3.00
C GLU A 207 9.39 -26.27 2.97
N HIS A 208 9.18 -27.58 3.07
CA HIS A 208 7.85 -28.15 3.20
C HIS A 208 7.15 -27.62 4.46
N ILE A 209 5.88 -27.29 4.32
CA ILE A 209 5.00 -26.90 5.42
C ILE A 209 3.83 -27.88 5.41
N GLU A 210 3.57 -28.55 6.55
CA GLU A 210 2.45 -29.46 6.69
C GLU A 210 1.14 -28.65 6.70
N ALA A 211 0.50 -28.61 5.54
CA ALA A 211 -0.75 -27.85 5.35
C ALA A 211 -1.99 -28.68 5.69
N ARG A 212 -1.92 -29.99 5.55
CA ARG A 212 -3.08 -30.87 5.64
C ARG A 212 -3.66 -30.90 7.04
N ASN A 213 -4.97 -30.66 7.14
CA ASN A 213 -5.72 -30.58 8.41
C ASN A 213 -5.15 -29.54 9.40
N ASN A 214 -4.44 -28.53 8.89
CA ASN A 214 -3.91 -27.49 9.74
C ASN A 214 -5.00 -26.44 10.02
N VAL A 215 -5.31 -26.26 11.30
CA VAL A 215 -6.36 -25.34 11.78
C VAL A 215 -6.16 -23.86 11.37
N ILE A 216 -4.99 -23.50 10.86
CA ILE A 216 -4.73 -22.15 10.35
C ILE A 216 -5.74 -21.74 9.27
N PHE A 217 -6.15 -22.69 8.42
CA PHE A 217 -7.05 -22.43 7.29
C PHE A 217 -8.47 -22.07 7.73
N ASP A 218 -8.89 -22.46 8.95
CA ASP A 218 -10.18 -22.06 9.52
C ASP A 218 -10.21 -20.57 9.95
N TRP A 219 -9.02 -19.95 10.09
CA TRP A 219 -8.87 -18.66 10.76
C TRP A 219 -8.35 -17.54 9.88
N ILE A 220 -8.02 -17.82 8.64
CA ILE A 220 -7.47 -16.83 7.72
C ILE A 220 -8.40 -16.56 6.54
N ASP A 221 -8.36 -15.34 6.05
CA ASP A 221 -9.20 -14.88 4.95
C ASP A 221 -8.46 -14.90 3.61
N TRP A 222 -7.12 -15.13 3.59
CA TRP A 222 -6.32 -15.09 2.37
C TRP A 222 -4.93 -15.70 2.55
N ILE A 223 -4.42 -16.31 1.47
CA ILE A 223 -3.05 -16.83 1.38
C ILE A 223 -2.34 -16.24 0.17
N ILE A 224 -1.10 -15.78 0.38
CA ILE A 224 -0.18 -15.38 -0.69
C ILE A 224 0.97 -16.38 -0.70
N ILE A 225 1.32 -16.95 -1.87
CA ILE A 225 2.41 -17.91 -2.00
C ILE A 225 3.43 -17.37 -3.01
N GLY A 226 4.73 -17.46 -2.66
CA GLY A 226 5.81 -17.03 -3.54
C GLY A 226 7.11 -17.80 -3.30
N ALA A 227 7.91 -17.91 -4.36
CA ALA A 227 9.26 -18.48 -4.26
C ALA A 227 10.29 -17.38 -3.98
N GLU A 228 11.43 -17.75 -3.43
CA GLU A 228 12.57 -16.85 -3.26
C GLU A 228 12.98 -16.28 -4.61
N THR A 229 13.15 -14.96 -4.68
CA THR A 229 13.60 -14.23 -5.86
C THR A 229 15.03 -13.73 -5.67
N GLY A 230 15.69 -13.35 -6.77
CA GLY A 230 17.07 -12.86 -6.73
C GLY A 230 18.07 -13.83 -7.35
N LYS A 231 19.35 -13.45 -7.24
CA LYS A 231 20.49 -14.15 -7.91
C LYS A 231 21.39 -14.90 -6.94
N SER A 232 20.95 -15.16 -5.70
CA SER A 232 21.73 -15.93 -4.75
C SER A 232 21.96 -17.36 -5.26
N LYS A 233 23.19 -17.89 -5.09
CA LYS A 233 23.51 -19.28 -5.39
C LYS A 233 22.81 -20.25 -4.43
N GLU A 234 22.46 -19.78 -3.23
CA GLU A 234 21.80 -20.55 -2.17
C GLU A 234 20.26 -20.40 -2.21
N LYS A 235 19.75 -19.85 -3.31
CA LYS A 235 18.31 -19.65 -3.50
C LYS A 235 17.56 -20.97 -3.44
N VAL A 236 16.53 -21.03 -2.59
CA VAL A 236 15.62 -22.16 -2.51
C VAL A 236 14.56 -22.05 -3.60
N THR A 237 14.38 -23.13 -4.35
CA THR A 237 13.26 -23.30 -5.27
C THR A 237 12.30 -24.31 -4.65
N PRO A 238 11.06 -23.93 -4.28
CA PRO A 238 10.13 -24.86 -3.64
C PRO A 238 9.71 -25.96 -4.61
N HIS A 239 9.47 -27.17 -4.08
CA HIS A 239 8.89 -28.24 -4.86
C HIS A 239 7.45 -27.92 -5.22
N ARG A 240 7.04 -28.27 -6.45
CA ARG A 240 5.65 -28.06 -6.91
C ARG A 240 4.64 -28.71 -5.96
N GLN A 241 4.96 -29.88 -5.42
CA GLN A 241 4.11 -30.59 -4.47
C GLN A 241 3.79 -29.77 -3.23
N TRP A 242 4.78 -29.11 -2.62
CA TRP A 242 4.58 -28.26 -1.43
C TRP A 242 3.57 -27.15 -1.67
N ILE A 243 3.64 -26.53 -2.87
CA ILE A 243 2.73 -25.46 -3.26
C ILE A 243 1.31 -26.00 -3.43
N MET A 244 1.18 -27.16 -4.10
CA MET A 244 -0.13 -27.74 -4.38
C MET A 244 -0.83 -28.27 -3.12
N GLU A 245 -0.10 -28.80 -2.14
CA GLU A 245 -0.64 -29.19 -0.84
C GLU A 245 -1.27 -28.02 -0.08
N ILE A 246 -0.60 -26.85 -0.10
CA ILE A 246 -1.15 -25.62 0.49
C ILE A 246 -2.42 -25.16 -0.26
N VAL A 247 -2.41 -25.25 -1.59
CA VAL A 247 -3.56 -24.85 -2.42
C VAL A 247 -4.75 -25.79 -2.19
N GLU A 248 -4.52 -27.09 -2.16
CA GLU A 248 -5.56 -28.08 -1.93
C GLU A 248 -6.22 -27.91 -0.56
N GLU A 249 -5.43 -27.60 0.47
CA GLU A 249 -5.98 -27.35 1.81
C GLU A 249 -6.75 -26.01 1.87
N ALA A 250 -6.23 -24.99 1.21
CA ALA A 250 -6.94 -23.72 1.07
C ALA A 250 -8.29 -23.89 0.36
N ASP A 251 -8.34 -24.70 -0.71
CA ASP A 251 -9.57 -25.00 -1.44
C ASP A 251 -10.59 -25.76 -0.57
N ARG A 252 -10.16 -26.72 0.26
CA ARG A 252 -11.04 -27.43 1.21
C ARG A 252 -11.71 -26.48 2.20
N ASN A 253 -11.00 -25.43 2.58
CA ASN A 253 -11.46 -24.43 3.55
C ASN A 253 -12.03 -23.15 2.91
N ASN A 254 -12.18 -23.13 1.58
CA ASN A 254 -12.66 -21.97 0.81
C ASN A 254 -11.82 -20.70 1.03
N VAL A 255 -10.51 -20.84 1.27
CA VAL A 255 -9.57 -19.72 1.44
C VAL A 255 -9.03 -19.31 0.08
N PRO A 256 -9.20 -18.07 -0.38
CA PRO A 256 -8.62 -17.57 -1.61
C PRO A 256 -7.09 -17.67 -1.62
N VAL A 257 -6.50 -18.04 -2.78
CA VAL A 257 -5.05 -18.18 -2.94
C VAL A 257 -4.52 -17.22 -3.99
N PHE A 258 -3.46 -16.50 -3.67
CA PHE A 258 -2.71 -15.68 -4.61
C PHE A 258 -1.29 -16.22 -4.80
N MET A 259 -1.00 -16.74 -5.96
CA MET A 259 0.35 -17.17 -6.34
C MET A 259 1.10 -16.06 -7.04
N LYS A 260 2.32 -15.76 -6.62
CA LYS A 260 3.18 -14.77 -7.26
C LYS A 260 3.84 -15.30 -8.54
N ASP A 261 4.19 -14.39 -9.45
CA ASP A 261 4.81 -14.74 -10.73
C ASP A 261 6.09 -15.59 -10.58
N SER A 262 6.75 -15.49 -9.42
CA SER A 262 7.89 -16.34 -9.08
C SER A 262 7.59 -17.85 -9.09
N LEU A 263 6.32 -18.25 -9.04
CA LEU A 263 5.88 -19.64 -9.08
C LEU A 263 5.57 -20.15 -10.51
N ILE A 264 5.45 -19.28 -11.51
CA ILE A 264 5.17 -19.67 -12.91
C ILE A 264 6.12 -20.75 -13.41
N PRO A 265 7.45 -20.67 -13.20
CA PRO A 265 8.39 -21.70 -13.67
C PRO A 265 8.21 -23.05 -12.98
N ILE A 266 7.52 -23.09 -11.84
CA ILE A 266 7.37 -24.28 -10.98
C ILE A 266 6.04 -24.99 -11.22
N VAL A 267 4.95 -24.23 -11.23
CA VAL A 267 3.60 -24.78 -11.35
C VAL A 267 3.03 -24.69 -12.77
N GLY A 268 3.61 -23.85 -13.64
CA GLY A 268 3.12 -23.54 -14.98
C GLY A 268 1.99 -22.51 -14.96
N ASP A 269 1.95 -21.66 -15.97
CA ASP A 269 1.02 -20.52 -16.07
C ASP A 269 -0.46 -20.92 -15.91
N LYS A 270 -0.86 -22.07 -16.48
CA LYS A 270 -2.25 -22.57 -16.42
C LYS A 270 -2.71 -22.97 -15.00
N ASN A 271 -1.79 -23.20 -14.07
CA ASN A 271 -2.09 -23.60 -12.71
C ASN A 271 -1.98 -22.43 -11.72
N MET A 272 -1.69 -21.23 -12.20
CA MET A 272 -1.58 -20.05 -11.37
C MET A 272 -2.95 -19.61 -10.83
N ARG A 273 -2.98 -19.32 -9.53
CA ARG A 273 -4.15 -18.74 -8.83
C ARG A 273 -3.90 -17.26 -8.57
N ARG A 274 -4.92 -16.44 -8.77
CA ARG A 274 -4.89 -14.98 -8.54
C ARG A 274 -6.14 -14.54 -7.81
N ASP A 275 -6.54 -15.32 -6.81
CA ASP A 275 -7.78 -15.07 -6.10
C ASP A 275 -7.61 -13.96 -5.08
N TYR A 276 -8.58 -13.06 -5.06
CA TYR A 276 -8.69 -12.02 -4.05
C TYR A 276 -9.93 -12.28 -3.20
N PRO A 277 -9.83 -12.13 -1.88
CA PRO A 277 -11.01 -12.17 -1.01
C PRO A 277 -11.96 -11.01 -1.33
N GLN A 278 -13.23 -11.19 -0.95
CA GLN A 278 -14.22 -10.13 -1.06
C GLN A 278 -13.74 -8.88 -0.28
N GLY A 279 -13.74 -7.74 -0.88
CA GLY A 279 -13.21 -6.49 -0.32
C GLY A 279 -11.83 -6.10 -0.82
N LEU A 280 -10.99 -7.07 -1.23
CA LEU A 280 -9.72 -6.79 -1.93
C LEU A 280 -9.81 -6.97 -3.46
N LYS A 281 -11.01 -7.24 -4.01
CA LYS A 281 -11.20 -7.34 -5.46
C LYS A 281 -10.94 -5.98 -6.09
N VAL A 282 -9.72 -5.78 -6.55
CA VAL A 282 -9.36 -4.63 -7.35
C VAL A 282 -9.74 -4.93 -8.79
N GLN A 283 -10.70 -4.20 -9.30
CA GLN A 283 -10.80 -4.09 -10.76
C GLN A 283 -9.55 -3.33 -11.22
N LYS A 284 -8.52 -4.04 -11.68
CA LYS A 284 -7.43 -3.43 -12.46
C LYS A 284 -8.00 -2.92 -13.77
N ILE A 285 -8.63 -1.77 -13.72
CA ILE A 285 -9.12 -1.07 -14.90
C ILE A 285 -7.86 -0.50 -15.56
N SER A 286 -7.64 -0.81 -16.85
CA SER A 286 -6.55 -0.17 -17.60
C SER A 286 -6.70 1.36 -17.50
N GLU A 287 -5.60 2.10 -17.50
CA GLU A 287 -5.63 3.58 -17.42
C GLU A 287 -6.58 4.18 -18.47
N LYS A 288 -6.61 3.59 -19.67
CA LYS A 288 -7.53 3.97 -20.73
C LYS A 288 -9.00 3.72 -20.34
N MET A 289 -9.30 2.58 -19.73
CA MET A 289 -10.65 2.26 -19.25
C MET A 289 -11.01 3.10 -18.04
N HIS A 290 -10.06 3.34 -17.13
CA HIS A 290 -10.23 4.23 -15.98
C HIS A 290 -10.65 5.63 -16.44
N ASN A 291 -9.88 6.25 -17.35
CA ASN A 291 -10.19 7.56 -17.90
C ASN A 291 -11.52 7.61 -18.67
N LYS A 292 -11.99 6.45 -19.21
CA LYS A 292 -13.31 6.33 -19.81
C LYS A 292 -14.42 6.34 -18.75
N LEU A 293 -14.23 5.70 -17.60
CA LEU A 293 -15.25 5.48 -16.57
C LEU A 293 -15.28 6.52 -15.45
N TYR A 294 -14.14 7.16 -15.15
CA TYR A 294 -13.99 8.08 -14.04
C TYR A 294 -13.62 9.48 -14.50
N ASP A 295 -13.96 10.46 -13.70
CA ASP A 295 -13.54 11.85 -13.89
C ASP A 295 -13.51 12.60 -12.55
N ILE A 296 -12.91 13.78 -12.54
CA ILE A 296 -12.75 14.61 -11.36
C ILE A 296 -13.89 15.63 -11.31
N CYS A 297 -14.55 15.71 -10.16
CA CYS A 297 -15.56 16.73 -9.95
C CYS A 297 -14.94 18.13 -10.07
N TYR A 298 -15.44 18.93 -11.00
CA TYR A 298 -14.96 20.29 -11.29
C TYR A 298 -14.94 21.20 -10.05
N ARG A 299 -15.88 21.00 -9.10
CA ARG A 299 -15.99 21.86 -7.91
C ARG A 299 -15.18 21.36 -6.72
N CYS A 300 -15.28 20.07 -6.34
CA CYS A 300 -14.65 19.56 -5.12
C CYS A 300 -13.36 18.77 -5.35
N GLY A 301 -12.97 18.53 -6.61
CA GLY A 301 -11.77 17.79 -6.97
C GLY A 301 -11.80 16.29 -6.65
N ARG A 302 -12.93 15.73 -6.18
CA ARG A 302 -13.08 14.30 -5.94
C ARG A 302 -13.22 13.52 -7.25
N GLU A 303 -12.51 12.43 -7.39
CA GLU A 303 -12.66 11.51 -8.50
C GLU A 303 -13.84 10.55 -8.24
N MET A 304 -14.68 10.37 -9.26
CA MET A 304 -15.89 9.54 -9.17
C MET A 304 -16.18 8.89 -10.51
N LYS A 305 -17.02 7.84 -10.52
CA LYS A 305 -17.54 7.29 -11.78
C LYS A 305 -18.35 8.36 -12.55
N LYS A 306 -18.14 8.43 -13.84
CA LYS A 306 -18.89 9.38 -14.71
C LYS A 306 -20.39 9.13 -14.66
N SER A 307 -20.83 7.86 -14.46
CA SER A 307 -22.22 7.51 -14.24
C SER A 307 -22.88 8.21 -13.05
N ASP A 308 -22.06 8.55 -12.03
CA ASP A 308 -22.52 9.18 -10.79
C ASP A 308 -22.33 10.70 -10.81
N MET A 309 -21.96 11.25 -11.96
CA MET A 309 -21.63 12.67 -12.18
C MET A 309 -22.57 13.28 -13.22
N ILE A 310 -22.68 14.59 -13.13
CA ILE A 310 -23.44 15.41 -14.08
C ILE A 310 -22.46 16.08 -15.04
N ALA A 311 -22.66 15.83 -16.34
CA ALA A 311 -21.86 16.45 -17.38
C ALA A 311 -22.15 17.95 -17.48
N LEU A 312 -21.09 18.75 -17.48
CA LEU A 312 -21.17 20.20 -17.65
C LEU A 312 -20.98 20.53 -19.14
N LEU A 313 -22.00 21.11 -19.74
CA LEU A 313 -21.99 21.50 -21.14
C LEU A 313 -21.81 23.02 -21.27
N ALA A 314 -20.90 23.45 -22.14
CA ALA A 314 -20.78 24.86 -22.49
C ALA A 314 -22.02 25.29 -23.29
N ARG A 315 -22.51 26.52 -23.05
CA ARG A 315 -23.61 27.08 -23.83
C ARG A 315 -23.19 27.21 -25.31
N SER A 316 -23.98 26.62 -26.19
CA SER A 316 -23.73 26.71 -27.63
C SER A 316 -23.84 28.14 -28.11
N VAL A 317 -22.87 28.61 -28.90
CA VAL A 317 -22.99 29.81 -29.71
C VAL A 317 -23.51 29.40 -31.09
N ARG A 318 -24.71 29.87 -31.43
CA ARG A 318 -25.40 29.65 -32.71
C ARG A 318 -24.96 28.49 -33.58
N GLY A 319 -25.67 27.35 -33.46
CA GLY A 319 -25.61 26.28 -34.44
C GLY A 319 -24.57 25.18 -34.20
N GLU A 320 -23.68 25.31 -33.22
CA GLU A 320 -22.75 24.27 -32.82
C GLU A 320 -23.34 23.39 -31.69
N GLN A 321 -23.01 22.11 -31.70
CA GLN A 321 -23.35 21.20 -30.58
C GLN A 321 -22.63 21.65 -29.30
N PRO A 322 -23.31 21.67 -28.14
CA PRO A 322 -22.68 22.07 -26.89
C PRO A 322 -21.50 21.13 -26.56
N LYS A 323 -20.33 21.71 -26.32
CA LYS A 323 -19.13 20.93 -25.95
C LYS A 323 -19.12 20.68 -24.45
N GLN A 324 -18.88 19.44 -24.07
CA GLN A 324 -18.69 19.06 -22.68
C GLN A 324 -17.32 19.59 -22.22
N TYR A 325 -17.27 20.31 -21.07
CA TYR A 325 -16.02 20.83 -20.51
C TYR A 325 -15.66 20.23 -19.15
N GLY A 326 -16.51 19.38 -18.56
CA GLY A 326 -16.22 18.72 -17.30
C GLY A 326 -17.41 17.97 -16.73
N PHE A 327 -17.21 17.47 -15.52
CA PHE A 327 -18.22 16.77 -14.75
C PHE A 327 -18.32 17.36 -13.33
N MET A 328 -19.50 17.28 -12.71
CA MET A 328 -19.75 17.68 -11.34
C MET A 328 -20.46 16.54 -10.59
N CYS A 329 -20.03 16.24 -9.36
CA CYS A 329 -20.73 15.24 -8.55
C CYS A 329 -22.11 15.76 -8.11
N ASN A 330 -23.05 14.86 -7.85
CA ASN A 330 -24.43 15.20 -7.51
C ASN A 330 -24.55 16.19 -6.34
N ASN A 331 -23.71 16.03 -5.30
CA ASN A 331 -23.74 16.94 -4.15
C ASN A 331 -23.30 18.35 -4.54
N CYS A 332 -22.17 18.48 -5.23
CA CYS A 332 -21.69 19.79 -5.68
C CYS A 332 -22.63 20.44 -6.68
N PHE A 333 -23.29 19.65 -7.55
CA PHE A 333 -24.29 20.16 -8.48
C PHE A 333 -25.53 20.71 -7.76
N ARG A 334 -26.03 20.00 -6.75
CA ARG A 334 -27.17 20.46 -5.91
C ARG A 334 -26.83 21.74 -5.16
N GLU A 335 -25.63 21.85 -4.60
CA GLU A 335 -25.14 23.07 -3.94
C GLU A 335 -25.03 24.21 -4.95
N HIS A 336 -24.48 23.95 -6.13
CA HIS A 336 -24.40 24.94 -7.22
C HIS A 336 -25.78 25.44 -7.63
N CYS A 337 -26.74 24.54 -7.83
CA CYS A 337 -28.11 24.93 -8.18
C CYS A 337 -28.75 25.79 -7.09
N LYS A 338 -28.57 25.47 -5.79
CA LYS A 338 -29.05 26.28 -4.68
C LYS A 338 -28.41 27.67 -4.65
N GLU A 339 -27.11 27.74 -4.83
CA GLU A 339 -26.34 28.96 -4.80
C GLU A 339 -26.77 29.97 -5.90
N TYR A 340 -27.13 29.44 -7.07
CA TYR A 340 -27.51 30.27 -8.24
C TYR A 340 -29.01 30.29 -8.53
N GLY A 341 -29.86 29.72 -7.63
CA GLY A 341 -31.31 29.71 -7.82
C GLY A 341 -31.78 28.92 -9.03
N ILE A 342 -31.00 27.87 -9.43
CA ILE A 342 -31.31 27.05 -10.59
C ILE A 342 -32.21 25.89 -10.13
N GLU A 343 -33.35 25.70 -10.78
CA GLU A 343 -34.25 24.56 -10.54
C GLU A 343 -33.55 23.28 -10.92
N ILE A 344 -33.50 22.28 -9.99
CA ILE A 344 -32.84 21.01 -10.23
C ILE A 344 -33.65 20.19 -11.24
N PRO A 345 -33.14 19.93 -12.46
CA PRO A 345 -33.85 19.11 -13.44
C PRO A 345 -34.11 17.69 -12.89
N LYS A 346 -35.25 17.09 -13.19
CA LYS A 346 -35.47 15.67 -12.94
C LYS A 346 -34.47 14.88 -13.78
N LEU A 347 -33.41 14.38 -13.12
CA LEU A 347 -32.35 13.59 -13.78
C LEU A 347 -32.93 12.28 -14.31
N LYS A 348 -32.92 12.09 -15.63
CA LYS A 348 -33.06 10.76 -16.23
C LYS A 348 -31.78 9.98 -15.90
N LYS A 349 -31.90 8.80 -15.25
CA LYS A 349 -30.79 7.84 -15.19
C LYS A 349 -30.39 7.52 -16.63
N MET A 350 -29.13 7.72 -16.96
CA MET A 350 -28.56 7.15 -18.17
C MET A 350 -28.51 5.63 -17.95
N GLU A 351 -29.42 4.90 -18.60
CA GLU A 351 -29.33 3.45 -18.72
C GLU A 351 -28.14 3.10 -19.61
N ASP A 352 -27.41 2.10 -19.17
CA ASP A 352 -26.15 1.65 -19.76
C ASP A 352 -26.31 1.27 -21.22
N ASN A 353 -25.85 2.09 -22.13
CA ASN A 353 -25.46 1.67 -23.47
C ASN A 353 -24.00 1.16 -23.41
N ILE A 354 -23.81 -0.02 -22.82
CA ILE A 354 -22.58 -0.81 -22.94
C ILE A 354 -22.92 -2.04 -23.77
N ASN A 355 -23.11 -1.82 -25.08
CA ASN A 355 -22.99 -2.84 -26.12
C ASN A 355 -22.57 -2.10 -27.38
N GLU A 356 -21.21 -2.02 -27.56
CA GLU A 356 -20.51 -2.09 -28.84
C GLU A 356 -19.00 -1.98 -28.58
#